data_6c8d75dc3ec57205d05668574734ec95
#
_entry.id   6c8d75dc3ec57205d05668574734ec95
#
_cell.length_a   1.000
_cell.length_b   1.000
_cell.length_c   1.000
_cell.angle_alpha   90.00
_cell.angle_beta   90.00
_cell.angle_gamma   90.00
#
_symmetry.space_group_name_H-M   'P 1'
#
loop_
_entity.id
_entity.type
_entity.pdbx_description
1 polymer ?
#
loop_
_entity_poly.entity_id
_entity_poly.type
_entity_poly.pdbx_seq_one_letter_code
_entity_poly.pdbx_strand_id
1 'polypeptide(L)'
;MPADWTRYYEATGEEPRATLLEALRRFEEEEPRERFAVDLGCGTGRDTIELLRRGWRVLALDGTDEAIERLLARDDLSPDDRRRLETGVSRFEDAEWPAADLVNSSFALPFCAPGEFPAVWERVERSLRGGGRFSGQLFGDRDGWSGEDDMTFHSRAEVDALLSRFEVELLEEIEEDGETAVGDEKHWHLFHVVARR
;
A
#
# COMPACT_ATOMS: atom_id res chain seq x y z
N MET A 1 13.59 -4.28 -13.06
CA MET A 1 13.91 -5.64 -12.59
C MET A 1 12.62 -6.44 -12.49
N PRO A 2 12.46 -7.65 -13.05
CA PRO A 2 11.43 -8.53 -12.55
C PRO A 2 11.84 -8.86 -11.12
N ALA A 3 11.16 -8.26 -10.16
CA ALA A 3 11.38 -8.59 -8.77
C ALA A 3 11.12 -10.09 -8.61
N ASP A 4 12.04 -10.80 -7.98
CA ASP A 4 11.77 -12.17 -7.54
C ASP A 4 10.81 -12.10 -6.35
N TRP A 5 9.52 -12.02 -6.65
CA TRP A 5 8.47 -11.86 -5.66
C TRP A 5 8.43 -13.04 -4.69
N THR A 6 8.72 -14.26 -5.16
CA THR A 6 8.80 -15.44 -4.29
C THR A 6 9.84 -15.24 -3.19
N ARG A 7 11.06 -14.85 -3.57
CA ARG A 7 12.13 -14.54 -2.60
C ARG A 7 11.75 -13.39 -1.67
N TYR A 8 11.09 -12.37 -2.21
CA TYR A 8 10.60 -11.25 -1.41
C TYR A 8 9.57 -11.72 -0.36
N TYR A 9 8.58 -12.52 -0.75
CA TYR A 9 7.56 -13.02 0.17
C TYR A 9 8.12 -13.91 1.27
N GLU A 10 9.19 -14.64 1.01
CA GLU A 10 9.88 -15.47 2.01
C GLU A 10 10.70 -14.62 3.01
N ALA A 11 11.19 -13.47 2.56
CA ALA A 11 12.05 -12.59 3.35
C ALA A 11 11.29 -11.53 4.17
N THR A 12 10.05 -11.20 3.79
CA THR A 12 9.29 -10.14 4.46
C THR A 12 8.72 -10.59 5.80
N GLY A 13 8.86 -9.73 6.81
CA GLY A 13 8.25 -9.94 8.12
C GLY A 13 6.72 -9.78 8.11
N GLU A 14 6.08 -10.15 9.22
CA GLU A 14 4.61 -10.11 9.38
C GLU A 14 4.09 -8.85 10.07
N GLU A 15 4.96 -8.01 10.61
CA GLU A 15 4.58 -6.78 11.31
C GLU A 15 3.95 -5.77 10.35
N PRO A 16 2.77 -5.21 10.66
CA PRO A 16 2.10 -4.22 9.82
C PRO A 16 2.96 -2.96 9.65
N ARG A 17 2.80 -2.28 8.53
CA ARG A 17 3.58 -1.09 8.22
C ARG A 17 3.18 0.11 9.07
N ALA A 18 4.16 0.94 9.44
CA ALA A 18 3.96 2.09 10.31
C ALA A 18 2.95 3.10 9.73
N THR A 19 2.92 3.30 8.41
CA THR A 19 1.94 4.18 7.76
C THR A 19 0.51 3.66 7.91
N LEU A 20 0.29 2.33 7.78
CA LEU A 20 -1.00 1.74 8.06
C LEU A 20 -1.40 1.95 9.52
N LEU A 21 -0.50 1.65 10.45
CA LEU A 21 -0.78 1.82 11.90
C LEU A 21 -1.13 3.26 12.25
N GLU A 22 -0.44 4.25 11.66
CA GLU A 22 -0.77 5.67 11.85
C GLU A 22 -2.14 6.00 11.28
N ALA A 23 -2.47 5.55 10.06
CA ALA A 23 -3.80 5.75 9.49
C ALA A 23 -4.91 5.15 10.38
N LEU A 24 -4.69 3.92 10.89
CA LEU A 24 -5.64 3.25 11.78
C LEU A 24 -5.81 3.99 13.09
N ARG A 25 -4.72 4.50 13.68
CA ARG A 25 -4.77 5.34 14.89
C ARG A 25 -5.64 6.59 14.67
N ARG A 26 -5.54 7.24 13.50
CA ARG A 26 -6.39 8.39 13.16
C ARG A 26 -7.86 8.01 13.06
N PHE A 27 -8.16 6.83 12.53
CA PHE A 27 -9.54 6.34 12.47
C PHE A 27 -10.13 5.97 13.84
N GLU A 28 -9.30 5.58 14.81
CA GLU A 28 -9.73 5.31 16.20
C GLU A 28 -10.20 6.58 16.94
N GLU A 29 -9.76 7.75 16.50
CA GLU A 29 -10.19 9.05 17.02
C GLU A 29 -11.58 9.49 16.50
N GLU A 30 -12.12 8.76 15.51
CA GLU A 30 -13.41 9.05 14.89
C GLU A 30 -14.53 8.18 15.48
N GLU A 31 -15.80 8.57 15.23
CA GLU A 31 -16.95 7.77 15.61
C GLU A 31 -16.89 6.34 15.07
N PRO A 32 -17.13 5.32 15.92
CA PRO A 32 -17.10 3.92 15.51
C PRO A 32 -18.16 3.63 14.43
N ARG A 33 -17.76 3.00 13.35
CA ARG A 33 -18.63 2.50 12.27
C ARG A 33 -17.95 1.37 11.52
N GLU A 34 -18.72 0.62 10.75
CA GLU A 34 -18.14 -0.34 9.82
C GLU A 34 -17.32 0.41 8.76
N ARG A 35 -16.12 -0.08 8.51
CA ARG A 35 -15.17 0.51 7.57
C ARG A 35 -14.74 -0.51 6.52
N PHE A 36 -14.42 0.00 5.34
CA PHE A 36 -13.95 -0.78 4.23
C PHE A 36 -12.60 -0.24 3.75
N ALA A 37 -11.63 -1.16 3.62
CA ALA A 37 -10.30 -0.87 3.11
C ALA A 37 -10.02 -1.61 1.81
N VAL A 38 -9.22 -0.99 0.96
CA VAL A 38 -8.57 -1.61 -0.19
C VAL A 38 -7.07 -1.67 0.11
N ASP A 39 -6.49 -2.86 0.04
CA ASP A 39 -5.05 -3.09 0.22
C ASP A 39 -4.45 -3.43 -1.15
N LEU A 40 -3.80 -2.43 -1.77
CA LEU A 40 -3.23 -2.48 -3.11
C LEU A 40 -1.79 -2.98 -3.08
N GLY A 41 -1.52 -4.12 -3.71
CA GLY A 41 -0.24 -4.81 -3.59
C GLY A 41 -0.09 -5.42 -2.21
N CYS A 42 -1.11 -6.19 -1.80
CA CYS A 42 -1.22 -6.72 -0.45
C CYS A 42 -0.13 -7.74 -0.10
N GLY A 43 0.58 -8.28 -1.10
CA GLY A 43 1.57 -9.33 -0.91
C GLY A 43 0.98 -10.52 -0.15
N THR A 44 1.71 -11.01 0.84
CA THR A 44 1.27 -12.13 1.71
C THR A 44 0.31 -11.69 2.83
N GLY A 45 -0.19 -10.44 2.78
CA GLY A 45 -1.29 -9.96 3.61
C GLY A 45 -0.90 -9.44 4.99
N ARG A 46 0.33 -8.96 5.20
CA ARG A 46 0.74 -8.40 6.52
C ARG A 46 -0.19 -7.28 7.00
N ASP A 47 -0.50 -6.33 6.11
CA ASP A 47 -1.36 -5.18 6.39
C ASP A 47 -2.84 -5.57 6.34
N THR A 48 -3.21 -6.45 5.40
CA THR A 48 -4.55 -7.04 5.29
C THR A 48 -4.98 -7.70 6.61
N ILE A 49 -4.12 -8.51 7.23
CA ILE A 49 -4.41 -9.19 8.49
C ILE A 49 -4.64 -8.18 9.63
N GLU A 50 -3.84 -7.14 9.72
CA GLU A 50 -4.03 -6.10 10.73
C GLU A 50 -5.37 -5.37 10.58
N LEU A 51 -5.75 -5.05 9.34
CA LEU A 51 -7.06 -4.47 9.03
C LEU A 51 -8.20 -5.38 9.49
N LEU A 52 -8.12 -6.67 9.16
CA LEU A 52 -9.13 -7.67 9.55
C LEU A 52 -9.23 -7.83 11.07
N ARG A 53 -8.10 -7.89 11.79
CA ARG A 53 -8.05 -7.95 13.27
C ARG A 53 -8.73 -6.76 13.92
N ARG A 54 -8.71 -5.59 13.28
CA ARG A 54 -9.42 -4.39 13.74
C ARG A 54 -10.87 -4.30 13.26
N GLY A 55 -11.40 -5.38 12.66
CA GLY A 55 -12.80 -5.48 12.28
C GLY A 55 -13.17 -4.84 10.94
N TRP A 56 -12.20 -4.45 10.13
CA TRP A 56 -12.45 -3.90 8.80
C TRP A 56 -12.90 -4.97 7.81
N ARG A 57 -13.71 -4.58 6.85
CA ARG A 57 -13.87 -5.32 5.61
C ARG A 57 -12.73 -4.93 4.67
N VAL A 58 -12.12 -5.91 4.00
CA VAL A 58 -10.93 -5.69 3.18
C VAL A 58 -11.10 -6.30 1.80
N LEU A 59 -10.77 -5.53 0.77
CA LEU A 59 -10.45 -6.03 -0.56
C LEU A 59 -8.93 -5.98 -0.72
N ALA A 60 -8.29 -7.15 -0.75
CA ALA A 60 -6.87 -7.32 -0.93
C ALA A 60 -6.56 -7.65 -2.39
N LEU A 61 -5.78 -6.81 -3.06
CA LEU A 61 -5.41 -6.95 -4.46
C LEU A 61 -3.89 -7.07 -4.60
N ASP A 62 -3.45 -8.00 -5.44
CA ASP A 62 -2.04 -8.15 -5.81
C ASP A 62 -1.91 -8.54 -7.28
N GLY A 63 -0.75 -8.25 -7.87
CA GLY A 63 -0.45 -8.61 -9.26
C GLY A 63 -0.10 -10.08 -9.48
N THR A 64 0.06 -10.88 -8.41
CA THR A 64 0.50 -12.28 -8.47
C THR A 64 -0.48 -13.22 -7.80
N ASP A 65 -0.74 -14.37 -8.43
CA ASP A 65 -1.53 -15.45 -7.82
C ASP A 65 -0.87 -15.95 -6.53
N GLU A 66 0.45 -16.06 -6.51
CA GLU A 66 1.22 -16.54 -5.36
C GLU A 66 0.98 -15.70 -4.09
N ALA A 67 0.91 -14.38 -4.21
CA ALA A 67 0.62 -13.49 -3.08
C ALA A 67 -0.74 -13.83 -2.46
N ILE A 68 -1.76 -13.95 -3.30
CA ILE A 68 -3.13 -14.26 -2.88
C ILE A 68 -3.23 -15.67 -2.28
N GLU A 69 -2.57 -16.66 -2.89
CA GLU A 69 -2.51 -18.02 -2.35
C GLU A 69 -1.86 -18.04 -0.96
N ARG A 70 -0.73 -17.33 -0.79
CA ARG A 70 -0.03 -17.22 0.51
C ARG A 70 -0.89 -16.51 1.55
N LEU A 71 -1.55 -15.39 1.20
CA LEU A 71 -2.50 -14.71 2.08
C LEU A 71 -3.63 -15.65 2.54
N LEU A 72 -4.25 -16.36 1.60
CA LEU A 72 -5.36 -17.27 1.93
C LEU A 72 -4.92 -18.53 2.70
N ALA A 73 -3.65 -18.93 2.62
CA ALA A 73 -3.07 -20.04 3.33
C ALA A 73 -2.63 -19.70 4.78
N ARG A 74 -2.72 -18.44 5.20
CA ARG A 74 -2.29 -18.03 6.54
C ARG A 74 -3.10 -18.70 7.65
N ASP A 75 -2.41 -19.21 8.65
CA ASP A 75 -3.00 -19.87 9.83
C ASP A 75 -3.67 -18.87 10.79
N ASP A 76 -3.23 -17.60 10.77
CA ASP A 76 -3.77 -16.53 11.61
C ASP A 76 -5.01 -15.84 10.99
N LEU A 77 -5.48 -16.29 9.82
CA LEU A 77 -6.71 -15.85 9.16
C LEU A 77 -7.92 -16.63 9.68
N SER A 78 -8.63 -16.05 10.66
CA SER A 78 -9.77 -16.70 11.28
C SER A 78 -10.97 -16.89 10.33
N PRO A 79 -11.95 -17.77 10.65
CA PRO A 79 -13.18 -17.90 9.84
C PRO A 79 -13.99 -16.60 9.76
N ASP A 80 -13.93 -15.74 10.78
CA ASP A 80 -14.58 -14.45 10.81
C ASP A 80 -13.90 -13.43 9.89
N ASP A 81 -12.56 -13.47 9.86
CA ASP A 81 -11.77 -12.63 8.96
C ASP A 81 -12.03 -13.03 7.51
N ARG A 82 -12.09 -14.33 7.20
CA ARG A 82 -12.42 -14.82 5.84
C ARG A 82 -13.76 -14.32 5.32
N ARG A 83 -14.75 -14.05 6.18
CA ARG A 83 -16.04 -13.48 5.77
C ARG A 83 -15.96 -12.01 5.44
N ARG A 84 -14.95 -11.31 5.94
CA ARG A 84 -14.71 -9.88 5.73
C ARG A 84 -13.62 -9.59 4.70
N LEU A 85 -12.97 -10.64 4.17
CA LEU A 85 -11.92 -10.57 3.18
C LEU A 85 -12.45 -10.93 1.80
N GLU A 86 -12.22 -10.03 0.86
CA GLU A 86 -12.31 -10.28 -0.58
C GLU A 86 -10.91 -10.18 -1.18
N THR A 87 -10.59 -11.02 -2.14
CA THR A 87 -9.26 -11.01 -2.79
C THR A 87 -9.39 -10.98 -4.29
N GLY A 88 -8.39 -10.42 -4.97
CA GLY A 88 -8.31 -10.45 -6.42
C GLY A 88 -6.86 -10.38 -6.92
N VAL A 89 -6.61 -11.06 -8.04
CA VAL A 89 -5.35 -10.94 -8.77
C VAL A 89 -5.54 -9.91 -9.87
N SER A 90 -4.82 -8.80 -9.79
CA SER A 90 -4.91 -7.72 -10.77
C SER A 90 -3.68 -6.83 -10.70
N ARG A 91 -3.18 -6.40 -11.87
CA ARG A 91 -2.20 -5.33 -11.93
C ARG A 91 -2.85 -4.00 -11.53
N PHE A 92 -2.07 -3.01 -11.14
CA PHE A 92 -2.56 -1.71 -10.70
C PHE A 92 -3.44 -1.02 -11.74
N GLU A 93 -3.01 -1.03 -13.00
CA GLU A 93 -3.71 -0.39 -14.12
C GLU A 93 -5.08 -1.00 -14.41
N ASP A 94 -5.24 -2.30 -14.18
CA ASP A 94 -6.48 -3.06 -14.44
C ASP A 94 -7.36 -3.22 -13.19
N ALA A 95 -6.84 -2.86 -12.01
CA ALA A 95 -7.54 -3.06 -10.75
C ALA A 95 -8.73 -2.11 -10.60
N GLU A 96 -9.89 -2.66 -10.25
CA GLU A 96 -11.10 -1.92 -9.96
C GLU A 96 -11.54 -2.18 -8.52
N TRP A 97 -11.99 -1.14 -7.83
CA TRP A 97 -12.51 -1.25 -6.47
C TRP A 97 -13.59 -0.21 -6.18
N PRO A 98 -14.50 -0.49 -5.24
CA PRO A 98 -15.55 0.45 -4.85
C PRO A 98 -15.01 1.57 -3.94
N ALA A 99 -15.86 2.55 -3.63
CA ALA A 99 -15.53 3.59 -2.68
C ALA A 99 -15.14 3.02 -1.31
N ALA A 100 -13.99 3.46 -0.78
CA ALA A 100 -13.35 2.95 0.42
C ALA A 100 -13.16 4.04 1.49
N ASP A 101 -13.01 3.61 2.74
CA ASP A 101 -12.59 4.47 3.84
C ASP A 101 -11.06 4.58 3.89
N LEU A 102 -10.35 3.53 3.48
CA LEU A 102 -8.90 3.49 3.40
C LEU A 102 -8.47 2.84 2.08
N VAL A 103 -7.52 3.44 1.40
CA VAL A 103 -6.70 2.79 0.38
C VAL A 103 -5.28 2.71 0.93
N ASN A 104 -4.81 1.50 1.21
CA ASN A 104 -3.46 1.21 1.66
C ASN A 104 -2.62 0.67 0.51
N SER A 105 -1.37 1.10 0.39
CA SER A 105 -0.42 0.53 -0.57
C SER A 105 1.00 0.63 -0.02
N SER A 106 1.39 -0.39 0.74
CA SER A 106 2.67 -0.42 1.43
C SER A 106 3.78 -0.98 0.55
N PHE A 107 4.70 -0.10 0.13
CA PHE A 107 5.83 -0.43 -0.75
C PHE A 107 5.42 -1.09 -2.08
N ALA A 108 4.22 -0.83 -2.57
CA ALA A 108 3.69 -1.49 -3.76
C ALA A 108 3.47 -0.53 -4.93
N LEU A 109 2.87 0.64 -4.72
CA LEU A 109 2.64 1.63 -5.79
C LEU A 109 3.89 2.04 -6.59
N PRO A 110 5.11 2.08 -6.02
CA PRO A 110 6.32 2.35 -6.81
C PRO A 110 6.56 1.36 -7.96
N PHE A 111 6.01 0.15 -7.89
CA PHE A 111 6.07 -0.85 -8.96
C PHE A 111 4.98 -0.68 -10.03
N CYS A 112 4.17 0.37 -9.96
CA CYS A 112 3.30 0.78 -11.05
C CYS A 112 4.15 1.49 -12.12
N ALA A 113 3.94 1.15 -13.39
CA ALA A 113 4.67 1.80 -14.48
C ALA A 113 4.38 3.31 -14.55
N PRO A 114 5.37 4.16 -14.88
CA PRO A 114 5.21 5.62 -14.88
C PRO A 114 4.07 6.13 -15.77
N GLY A 115 3.81 5.46 -16.89
CA GLY A 115 2.71 5.81 -17.80
C GLY A 115 1.32 5.51 -17.24
N GLU A 116 1.21 4.56 -16.32
CA GLU A 116 -0.06 4.11 -15.73
C GLU A 116 -0.33 4.77 -14.36
N PHE A 117 0.72 5.17 -13.65
CA PHE A 117 0.62 5.72 -12.31
C PHE A 117 -0.38 6.89 -12.18
N PRO A 118 -0.44 7.88 -13.10
CA PRO A 118 -1.40 8.98 -12.97
C PRO A 118 -2.86 8.52 -12.94
N ALA A 119 -3.22 7.52 -13.76
CA ALA A 119 -4.58 6.98 -13.79
C ALA A 119 -4.90 6.17 -12.51
N VAL A 120 -3.93 5.40 -12.03
CA VAL A 120 -4.05 4.66 -10.76
C VAL A 120 -4.20 5.62 -9.59
N TRP A 121 -3.39 6.69 -9.52
CA TRP A 121 -3.50 7.71 -8.47
C TRP A 121 -4.84 8.43 -8.50
N GLU A 122 -5.32 8.83 -9.68
CA GLU A 122 -6.66 9.44 -9.83
C GLU A 122 -7.75 8.49 -9.30
N ARG A 123 -7.63 7.18 -9.54
CA ARG A 123 -8.55 6.17 -9.01
C ARG A 123 -8.47 6.10 -7.48
N VAL A 124 -7.28 6.12 -6.89
CA VAL A 124 -7.09 6.22 -5.43
C VAL A 124 -7.83 7.43 -4.89
N GLU A 125 -7.58 8.62 -5.45
CA GLU A 125 -8.26 9.85 -5.03
C GLU A 125 -9.78 9.73 -5.09
N ARG A 126 -10.31 9.27 -6.21
CA ARG A 126 -11.77 9.21 -6.45
C ARG A 126 -12.48 8.19 -5.58
N SER A 127 -11.83 7.07 -5.30
CA SER A 127 -12.41 5.99 -4.52
C SER A 127 -12.50 6.28 -3.03
N LEU A 128 -11.70 7.19 -2.51
CA LEU A 128 -11.79 7.58 -1.11
C LEU A 128 -13.08 8.31 -0.80
N ARG A 129 -13.81 7.86 0.21
CA ARG A 129 -14.97 8.56 0.77
C ARG A 129 -14.53 9.87 1.44
N GLY A 130 -15.46 10.80 1.64
CA GLY A 130 -15.17 12.00 2.44
C GLY A 130 -14.66 11.62 3.84
N GLY A 131 -13.48 12.10 4.21
CA GLY A 131 -12.77 11.71 5.43
C GLY A 131 -11.99 10.40 5.33
N GLY A 132 -12.01 9.73 4.17
CA GLY A 132 -11.16 8.54 3.92
C GLY A 132 -9.69 8.89 3.79
N ARG A 133 -8.82 7.91 3.92
CA ARG A 133 -7.36 8.08 3.92
C ARG A 133 -6.66 7.21 2.88
N PHE A 134 -5.59 7.75 2.34
CA PHE A 134 -4.53 6.98 1.72
C PHE A 134 -3.43 6.75 2.74
N SER A 135 -2.86 5.54 2.78
CA SER A 135 -1.62 5.22 3.51
C SER A 135 -0.68 4.40 2.64
N GLY A 136 0.61 4.71 2.69
CA GLY A 136 1.60 3.95 1.90
C GLY A 136 2.93 4.66 1.73
N GLN A 137 3.72 4.16 0.78
CA GLN A 137 5.01 4.74 0.41
C GLN A 137 5.05 5.10 -1.07
N LEU A 138 5.71 6.22 -1.38
CA LEU A 138 6.14 6.59 -2.71
C LEU A 138 7.67 6.59 -2.72
N PHE A 139 8.29 6.17 -3.83
CA PHE A 139 9.75 6.24 -3.94
C PHE A 139 10.18 7.60 -4.49
N GLY A 140 11.29 8.08 -3.97
CA GLY A 140 11.89 9.35 -4.35
C GLY A 140 12.77 9.24 -5.59
N ASP A 141 13.00 10.36 -6.25
CA ASP A 141 13.79 10.48 -7.48
C ASP A 141 15.30 10.21 -7.29
N ARG A 142 15.75 10.14 -6.01
CA ARG A 142 17.14 9.80 -5.66
C ARG A 142 17.29 8.37 -5.15
N ASP A 143 16.22 7.55 -5.24
CA ASP A 143 16.26 6.13 -4.87
C ASP A 143 17.24 5.35 -5.74
N GLY A 144 17.91 4.37 -5.17
CA GLY A 144 18.91 3.55 -5.87
C GLY A 144 18.35 2.78 -7.09
N TRP A 145 17.04 2.65 -7.19
CA TRP A 145 16.35 2.05 -8.33
C TRP A 145 15.78 3.08 -9.32
N SER A 146 16.05 4.38 -9.15
CA SER A 146 15.46 5.46 -9.98
C SER A 146 15.79 5.40 -11.48
N GLY A 147 16.61 4.44 -11.90
CA GLY A 147 16.89 4.15 -13.31
C GLY A 147 16.03 3.04 -13.93
N GLU A 148 15.14 2.39 -13.18
CA GLU A 148 14.27 1.33 -13.68
C GLU A 148 13.04 1.92 -14.39
N ASP A 149 12.88 1.60 -15.69
CA ASP A 149 11.85 2.20 -16.56
C ASP A 149 10.41 1.74 -16.22
N ASP A 150 10.25 0.63 -15.50
CA ASP A 150 8.99 0.02 -15.11
C ASP A 150 8.52 0.40 -13.70
N MET A 151 9.24 1.31 -13.04
CA MET A 151 8.93 1.80 -11.69
C MET A 151 8.69 3.31 -11.68
N THR A 152 7.89 3.78 -10.73
CA THR A 152 7.56 5.20 -10.58
C THR A 152 8.26 5.81 -9.39
N PHE A 153 8.93 6.93 -9.66
CA PHE A 153 9.66 7.73 -8.68
C PHE A 153 9.19 9.18 -8.72
N HIS A 154 9.30 9.89 -7.61
CA HIS A 154 8.80 11.24 -7.48
C HIS A 154 9.83 12.16 -6.82
N SER A 155 9.97 13.37 -7.33
CA SER A 155 10.56 14.46 -6.57
C SER A 155 9.63 14.88 -5.42
N ARG A 156 10.16 15.56 -4.42
CA ARG A 156 9.34 16.14 -3.34
C ARG A 156 8.22 17.03 -3.88
N ALA A 157 8.51 17.85 -4.89
CA ALA A 157 7.51 18.74 -5.48
C ALA A 157 6.36 17.99 -6.16
N GLU A 158 6.63 16.84 -6.79
CA GLU A 158 5.60 15.97 -7.37
C GLU A 158 4.77 15.29 -6.27
N VAL A 159 5.38 14.84 -5.17
CA VAL A 159 4.64 14.33 -4.02
C VAL A 159 3.72 15.40 -3.43
N ASP A 160 4.21 16.63 -3.23
CA ASP A 160 3.40 17.74 -2.74
C ASP A 160 2.22 18.04 -3.71
N ALA A 161 2.44 17.93 -5.03
CA ALA A 161 1.39 18.10 -6.03
C ALA A 161 0.34 16.95 -5.99
N LEU A 162 0.77 15.70 -5.86
CA LEU A 162 -0.12 14.54 -5.69
C LEU A 162 -1.02 14.69 -4.46
N LEU A 163 -0.47 15.23 -3.38
CA LEU A 163 -1.18 15.40 -2.10
C LEU A 163 -1.95 16.72 -2.00
N SER A 164 -1.93 17.57 -3.02
CA SER A 164 -2.52 18.93 -2.97
C SER A 164 -4.02 18.99 -2.68
N ARG A 165 -4.74 17.88 -2.89
CA ARG A 165 -6.19 17.75 -2.61
C ARG A 165 -6.50 17.04 -1.30
N PHE A 166 -5.48 16.71 -0.53
CA PHE A 166 -5.60 15.99 0.74
C PHE A 166 -5.19 16.89 1.90
N GLU A 167 -5.76 16.60 3.06
CA GLU A 167 -5.18 16.99 4.34
C GLU A 167 -4.05 16.01 4.66
N VAL A 168 -2.81 16.48 4.63
CA VAL A 168 -1.63 15.65 4.91
C VAL A 168 -1.52 15.42 6.41
N GLU A 169 -1.70 14.18 6.86
CA GLU A 169 -1.60 13.81 8.28
C GLU A 169 -0.21 13.26 8.63
N LEU A 170 0.50 12.67 7.67
CA LEU A 170 1.90 12.27 7.75
C LEU A 170 2.54 12.43 6.37
N LEU A 171 3.66 13.12 6.33
CA LEU A 171 4.57 13.13 5.17
C LEU A 171 6.00 13.17 5.70
N GLU A 172 6.67 12.05 5.65
CA GLU A 172 8.05 11.90 6.09
C GLU A 172 8.90 11.47 4.90
N GLU A 173 9.89 12.27 4.59
CA GLU A 173 10.89 11.99 3.54
C GLU A 173 12.11 11.36 4.20
N ILE A 174 12.49 10.18 3.72
CA ILE A 174 13.63 9.41 4.22
C ILE A 174 14.62 9.22 3.08
N GLU A 175 15.89 9.46 3.39
CA GLU A 175 17.00 9.23 2.48
C GLU A 175 18.17 8.62 3.27
N GLU A 176 18.43 7.34 3.02
CA GLU A 176 19.45 6.58 3.76
C GLU A 176 19.95 5.37 2.99
N ASP A 177 21.15 4.92 3.29
CA ASP A 177 21.66 3.63 2.82
C ASP A 177 21.17 2.51 3.74
N GLY A 178 20.77 1.39 3.15
CA GLY A 178 20.25 0.24 3.89
C GLY A 178 20.18 -1.02 3.03
N GLU A 179 19.43 -2.00 3.49
CA GLU A 179 19.24 -3.25 2.79
C GLU A 179 17.79 -3.41 2.33
N THR A 180 17.59 -4.10 1.21
CA THR A 180 16.28 -4.58 0.79
C THR A 180 15.81 -5.73 1.68
N ALA A 181 14.55 -6.12 1.60
CA ALA A 181 14.03 -7.29 2.32
C ALA A 181 14.79 -8.59 2.00
N VAL A 182 15.45 -8.66 0.85
CA VAL A 182 16.24 -9.84 0.42
C VAL A 182 17.73 -9.69 0.69
N GLY A 183 18.15 -8.62 1.40
CA GLY A 183 19.50 -8.41 1.88
C GLY A 183 20.46 -7.76 0.86
N ASP A 184 19.95 -7.19 -0.23
CA ASP A 184 20.77 -6.45 -1.17
C ASP A 184 20.99 -5.01 -0.67
N GLU A 185 22.19 -4.47 -0.76
CA GLU A 185 22.47 -3.07 -0.44
C GLU A 185 21.71 -2.13 -1.35
N LYS A 186 21.11 -1.08 -0.79
CA LYS A 186 20.31 -0.12 -1.53
C LYS A 186 20.35 1.28 -0.90
N HIS A 187 20.45 2.29 -1.73
CA HIS A 187 20.15 3.66 -1.33
C HIS A 187 18.64 3.85 -1.38
N TRP A 188 18.02 4.14 -0.23
CA TRP A 188 16.60 4.42 -0.10
C TRP A 188 16.36 5.92 -0.17
N HIS A 189 15.45 6.32 -1.05
CA HIS A 189 14.79 7.62 -0.99
C HIS A 189 13.29 7.39 -1.13
N LEU A 190 12.54 7.65 -0.07
CA LEU A 190 11.12 7.35 -0.04
C LEU A 190 10.34 8.35 0.81
N PHE A 191 9.04 8.38 0.58
CA PHE A 191 8.08 9.18 1.32
C PHE A 191 7.07 8.26 2.01
N HIS A 192 6.98 8.36 3.33
CA HIS A 192 5.88 7.78 4.09
C HIS A 192 4.70 8.75 4.06
N VAL A 193 3.54 8.27 3.66
CA VAL A 193 2.35 9.11 3.45
C VAL A 193 1.17 8.57 4.24
N VAL A 194 0.50 9.45 4.99
CA VAL A 194 -0.89 9.30 5.41
C VAL A 194 -1.61 10.60 5.08
N ALA A 195 -2.64 10.52 4.23
CA ALA A 195 -3.32 11.69 3.71
C ALA A 195 -4.83 11.48 3.68
N ARG A 196 -5.59 12.45 4.20
CA ARG A 196 -7.05 12.42 4.36
C ARG A 196 -7.74 13.22 3.27
N ARG A 197 -8.80 12.64 2.69
CA ARG A 197 -9.64 13.32 1.70
C ARG A 197 -10.71 14.19 2.35
#